data_ac2c0dbe3779849425dea13c01cf18f5
#
_entry.id   ac2c0dbe3779849425dea13c01cf18f5
#
_cell.length_a   1.000
_cell.length_b   1.000
_cell.length_c   1.000
_cell.angle_alpha   90.00
_cell.angle_beta   90.00
_cell.angle_gamma   90.00
#
_symmetry.space_group_name_H-M   'P 1'
#
loop_
_entity.id
_entity.type
_entity.pdbx_description
1 polymer ?
#
loop_
_entity_poly.entity_id
_entity_poly.type
_entity_poly.pdbx_seq_one_letter_code
_entity_poly.pdbx_strand_id
1 'polypeptide(L)'
;TRIASPLLTIIADTAPPARDAWGAAACAQPLALEIACGKDRLVTGSGWTPASTDRQALRLTPAHSTLTLGERSLNEPLGGWKGELLGPRLVGPPIHVTTDLRDGDGAVWLEMEHDGWNELFGLNHQRRLYLDQRLDELRAEEKLFPTPGRKEMVRQIAAPYAIRFHLEPGVQASLARDRRSILLRGHSGRGWWFRTDGPDVAIEPSVHIDAGLTRRSLQIVVRGSARTDSETKIRWKLSPAGASGEPT
;
A
#
# COMPACT_ATOMS: atom_id res chain seq x y z
N THR A 1 2.19 -9.75 8.71
CA THR A 1 1.41 -9.56 9.96
C THR A 1 -0.08 -9.50 9.65
N ARG A 2 -0.91 -10.09 10.50
CA ARG A 2 -2.37 -10.05 10.42
C ARG A 2 -2.93 -9.36 11.67
N ILE A 3 -3.82 -8.38 11.49
CA ILE A 3 -4.63 -7.78 12.55
C ILE A 3 -6.11 -7.88 12.17
N ALA A 4 -7.01 -8.01 13.16
CA ALA A 4 -8.42 -8.25 12.88
C ALA A 4 -9.36 -7.67 13.95
N SER A 5 -10.56 -7.32 13.51
CA SER A 5 -11.76 -7.06 14.31
C SER A 5 -12.88 -8.01 13.86
N PRO A 6 -14.09 -7.96 14.42
CA PRO A 6 -15.20 -8.80 13.97
C PRO A 6 -15.50 -8.73 12.47
N LEU A 7 -15.37 -7.55 11.86
CA LEU A 7 -15.67 -7.35 10.42
C LEU A 7 -14.44 -7.05 9.56
N LEU A 8 -13.33 -6.58 10.13
CA LEU A 8 -12.13 -6.26 9.37
C LEU A 8 -11.04 -7.32 9.58
N THR A 9 -10.41 -7.71 8.50
CA THR A 9 -9.13 -8.43 8.53
C THR A 9 -8.14 -7.68 7.64
N ILE A 10 -7.02 -7.28 8.21
CA ILE A 10 -5.94 -6.60 7.52
C ILE A 10 -4.71 -7.51 7.52
N ILE A 11 -4.16 -7.74 6.34
CA ILE A 11 -2.86 -8.39 6.16
C ILE A 11 -1.89 -7.32 5.70
N ALA A 12 -0.79 -7.16 6.44
CA ALA A 12 0.27 -6.23 6.13
C ALA A 12 1.57 -6.98 5.83
N ASP A 13 2.26 -6.56 4.77
CA ASP A 13 3.60 -7.07 4.47
C ASP A 13 4.63 -6.36 5.37
N THR A 14 5.12 -7.10 6.36
CA THR A 14 6.03 -6.59 7.40
C THR A 14 7.45 -7.10 7.24
N ALA A 15 7.80 -7.58 6.06
CA ALA A 15 9.13 -8.11 5.75
C ALA A 15 9.76 -7.40 4.54
N PRO A 16 11.10 -7.38 4.45
CA PRO A 16 11.76 -6.95 3.22
C PRO A 16 11.49 -7.96 2.09
N PRO A 17 11.51 -7.52 0.81
CA PRO A 17 11.42 -8.42 -0.32
C PRO A 17 12.51 -9.49 -0.25
N ALA A 18 12.13 -10.75 -0.53
CA ALA A 18 13.09 -11.85 -0.55
C ALA A 18 14.17 -11.61 -1.62
N ARG A 19 15.39 -12.03 -1.33
CA ARG A 19 16.60 -11.80 -2.16
C ARG A 19 17.16 -13.11 -2.69
N ASP A 20 18.20 -12.98 -3.50
CA ASP A 20 18.96 -14.10 -4.09
C ASP A 20 18.04 -15.07 -4.83
N ALA A 21 18.16 -16.36 -4.59
CA ALA A 21 17.33 -17.37 -5.24
C ALA A 21 15.83 -17.19 -4.98
N TRP A 22 15.45 -16.71 -3.79
CA TRP A 22 14.06 -16.49 -3.41
C TRP A 22 13.47 -15.22 -4.04
N GLY A 23 14.33 -14.30 -4.51
CA GLY A 23 13.92 -13.09 -5.22
C GLY A 23 13.16 -13.34 -6.51
N ALA A 24 13.25 -14.55 -7.10
CA ALA A 24 12.51 -14.90 -8.30
C ALA A 24 10.99 -14.96 -8.09
N ALA A 25 10.54 -15.23 -6.85
CA ALA A 25 9.12 -15.26 -6.47
C ALA A 25 8.70 -14.04 -5.64
N ALA A 26 9.58 -13.08 -5.39
CA ALA A 26 9.30 -11.91 -4.56
C ALA A 26 8.64 -10.78 -5.35
N CYS A 27 7.88 -9.93 -4.63
CA CYS A 27 7.38 -8.64 -5.08
C CYS A 27 8.00 -7.50 -4.26
N ALA A 28 8.13 -6.33 -4.87
CA ALA A 28 8.68 -5.12 -4.20
C ALA A 28 7.56 -4.39 -3.46
N GLN A 29 7.05 -5.00 -2.37
CA GLN A 29 5.80 -4.58 -1.71
C GLN A 29 5.91 -4.30 -0.19
N PRO A 30 7.03 -3.83 0.37
CA PRO A 30 7.07 -3.55 1.81
C PRO A 30 5.91 -2.64 2.23
N LEU A 31 5.34 -2.94 3.39
CA LEU A 31 4.18 -2.27 4.00
C LEU A 31 2.90 -2.31 3.16
N ALA A 32 2.82 -3.13 2.12
CA ALA A 32 1.58 -3.32 1.36
C ALA A 32 0.48 -3.92 2.23
N LEU A 33 -0.78 -3.58 1.90
CA LEU A 33 -1.95 -4.01 2.64
C LEU A 33 -2.90 -4.81 1.75
N GLU A 34 -3.52 -5.83 2.35
CA GLU A 34 -4.76 -6.42 1.90
C GLU A 34 -5.81 -6.24 2.99
N ILE A 35 -7.04 -5.88 2.61
CA ILE A 35 -8.13 -5.61 3.55
C ILE A 35 -9.38 -6.36 3.12
N ALA A 36 -9.83 -7.24 3.99
CA ALA A 36 -11.12 -7.92 3.86
C ALA A 36 -12.12 -7.34 4.88
N CYS A 37 -13.36 -7.16 4.44
CA CYS A 37 -14.45 -6.58 5.19
C CYS A 37 -15.62 -7.58 5.24
N GLY A 38 -15.68 -8.39 6.28
CA GLY A 38 -16.61 -9.52 6.36
C GLY A 38 -16.28 -10.57 5.30
N LYS A 39 -17.20 -10.78 4.34
CA LYS A 39 -17.01 -11.73 3.23
C LYS A 39 -16.36 -11.10 1.99
N ASP A 40 -16.22 -9.79 1.96
CA ASP A 40 -15.68 -9.06 0.80
C ASP A 40 -14.19 -8.80 0.99
N ARG A 41 -13.38 -9.10 -0.02
CA ARG A 41 -12.05 -8.50 -0.15
C ARG A 41 -12.25 -7.13 -0.80
N LEU A 42 -11.83 -6.07 -0.14
CA LEU A 42 -11.94 -4.71 -0.69
C LEU A 42 -10.63 -4.22 -1.29
N VAL A 43 -9.54 -4.37 -0.53
CA VAL A 43 -8.19 -3.96 -0.96
C VAL A 43 -7.32 -5.19 -1.09
N THR A 44 -6.58 -5.27 -2.18
CA THR A 44 -5.74 -6.41 -2.55
C THR A 44 -4.41 -5.93 -3.17
N GLY A 45 -3.57 -6.85 -3.63
CA GLY A 45 -2.45 -6.59 -4.51
C GLY A 45 -2.81 -6.88 -5.97
N SER A 46 -1.80 -6.89 -6.84
CA SER A 46 -1.96 -7.19 -8.28
C SER A 46 -2.34 -8.65 -8.59
N GLY A 47 -2.27 -9.55 -7.59
CA GLY A 47 -2.51 -10.98 -7.78
C GLY A 47 -1.41 -11.72 -8.54
N TRP A 48 -0.21 -11.13 -8.72
CA TRP A 48 0.90 -11.78 -9.40
C TRP A 48 1.33 -13.08 -8.69
N THR A 49 1.67 -14.08 -9.49
CA THR A 49 2.24 -15.34 -9.01
C THR A 49 3.45 -15.73 -9.88
N PRO A 50 4.34 -16.61 -9.41
CA PRO A 50 5.45 -17.11 -10.24
C PRO A 50 5.03 -17.74 -11.57
N ALA A 51 3.79 -18.21 -11.70
CA ALA A 51 3.23 -18.70 -12.95
C ALA A 51 2.93 -17.58 -13.97
N SER A 52 2.91 -16.31 -13.53
CA SER A 52 2.68 -15.13 -14.38
C SER A 52 4.00 -14.50 -14.82
N THR A 53 4.94 -15.30 -15.33
CA THR A 53 6.33 -14.90 -15.64
C THR A 53 6.45 -13.80 -16.70
N ASP A 54 5.45 -13.66 -17.58
CA ASP A 54 5.35 -12.62 -18.61
C ASP A 54 4.96 -11.25 -18.07
N ARG A 55 4.58 -11.15 -16.78
CA ARG A 55 3.97 -9.96 -16.18
C ARG A 55 4.82 -9.38 -15.04
N GLN A 56 6.12 -9.23 -15.28
CA GLN A 56 7.09 -8.77 -14.28
C GLN A 56 6.76 -7.37 -13.72
N ALA A 57 6.10 -6.51 -14.50
CA ALA A 57 5.67 -5.19 -14.04
C ALA A 57 4.72 -5.23 -12.83
N LEU A 58 3.97 -6.33 -12.64
CA LEU A 58 3.06 -6.51 -11.50
C LEU A 58 3.78 -6.89 -10.19
N ARG A 59 5.10 -7.05 -10.23
CA ARG A 59 5.95 -7.24 -9.05
C ARG A 59 6.51 -5.93 -8.50
N LEU A 60 6.37 -4.84 -9.27
CA LEU A 60 6.87 -3.52 -8.91
C LEU A 60 6.01 -2.88 -7.81
N THR A 61 6.60 -2.01 -7.01
CA THR A 61 5.91 -1.34 -5.90
C THR A 61 4.60 -0.66 -6.30
N PRO A 62 4.48 0.01 -7.47
CA PRO A 62 3.21 0.61 -7.89
C PRO A 62 2.05 -0.37 -8.13
N ALA A 63 2.33 -1.67 -8.27
CA ALA A 63 1.30 -2.71 -8.44
C ALA A 63 0.74 -3.24 -7.11
N HIS A 64 1.12 -2.65 -5.99
CA HIS A 64 0.73 -3.07 -4.65
C HIS A 64 0.11 -1.92 -3.85
N SER A 65 -0.69 -2.26 -2.83
CA SER A 65 -1.39 -1.29 -1.98
C SER A 65 -0.45 -0.69 -0.93
N THR A 66 0.52 0.10 -1.42
CA THR A 66 1.54 0.78 -0.62
C THR A 66 1.88 2.17 -1.19
N LEU A 67 2.84 2.86 -0.59
CA LEU A 67 3.30 4.18 -1.01
C LEU A 67 4.48 4.05 -1.99
N THR A 68 4.46 4.86 -3.04
CA THR A 68 5.57 5.05 -3.98
C THR A 68 6.05 6.49 -3.99
N LEU A 69 7.35 6.69 -4.26
CA LEU A 69 7.96 8.00 -4.52
C LEU A 69 8.43 8.10 -5.97
N GLY A 70 8.13 9.21 -6.65
CA GLY A 70 8.59 9.48 -8.02
C GLY A 70 8.16 8.43 -9.05
N GLU A 71 7.03 7.72 -8.83
CA GLU A 71 6.56 6.61 -9.67
C GLU A 71 7.61 5.48 -9.82
N ARG A 72 8.48 5.34 -8.83
CA ARG A 72 9.56 4.36 -8.81
C ARG A 72 9.16 3.08 -8.09
N SER A 73 9.87 2.00 -8.38
CA SER A 73 9.82 0.76 -7.60
C SER A 73 11.01 0.69 -6.64
N LEU A 74 10.81 0.08 -5.49
CA LEU A 74 11.84 -0.14 -4.47
C LEU A 74 12.92 -1.14 -4.95
N ASN A 75 12.48 -2.18 -5.63
CA ASN A 75 13.33 -3.16 -6.30
C ASN A 75 12.72 -3.49 -7.66
N GLU A 76 13.53 -4.00 -8.58
CA GLU A 76 13.10 -4.34 -9.93
C GLU A 76 13.51 -5.78 -10.29
N PRO A 77 12.73 -6.47 -11.14
CA PRO A 77 13.15 -7.75 -11.70
C PRO A 77 14.41 -7.60 -12.55
N LEU A 78 15.37 -8.50 -12.37
CA LEU A 78 16.58 -8.55 -13.20
C LEU A 78 16.19 -8.85 -14.65
N GLY A 79 16.52 -7.93 -15.54
CA GLY A 79 16.23 -8.03 -16.96
C GLY A 79 17.45 -8.38 -17.82
N GLY A 80 17.21 -8.43 -19.15
CA GLY A 80 18.24 -8.72 -20.15
C GLY A 80 18.84 -10.12 -19.99
N TRP A 81 20.02 -10.35 -20.60
CA TRP A 81 20.69 -11.65 -20.62
C TRP A 81 20.96 -12.23 -19.20
N LYS A 82 21.18 -11.36 -18.20
CA LYS A 82 21.34 -11.79 -16.80
C LYS A 82 20.04 -12.34 -16.24
N GLY A 83 18.90 -11.72 -16.57
CA GLY A 83 17.57 -12.20 -16.17
C GLY A 83 17.21 -13.53 -16.85
N GLU A 84 17.61 -13.71 -18.12
CA GLU A 84 17.43 -14.98 -18.83
C GLU A 84 18.26 -16.12 -18.21
N LEU A 85 19.49 -15.83 -17.80
CA LEU A 85 20.40 -16.83 -17.22
C LEU A 85 20.07 -17.14 -15.75
N LEU A 86 19.78 -16.12 -14.94
CA LEU A 86 19.65 -16.21 -13.47
C LEU A 86 18.20 -16.19 -12.98
N GLY A 87 17.25 -16.04 -13.91
CA GLY A 87 15.84 -15.81 -13.62
C GLY A 87 15.56 -14.35 -13.23
N PRO A 88 14.29 -13.92 -13.30
CA PRO A 88 13.87 -12.53 -13.03
C PRO A 88 13.81 -12.25 -11.53
N ARG A 89 14.87 -12.52 -10.79
CA ARG A 89 14.95 -12.22 -9.36
C ARG A 89 14.92 -10.72 -9.10
N LEU A 90 14.32 -10.29 -7.98
CA LEU A 90 14.37 -8.89 -7.60
C LEU A 90 15.79 -8.47 -7.27
N VAL A 91 16.20 -7.33 -7.83
CA VAL A 91 17.48 -6.68 -7.58
C VAL A 91 17.27 -5.23 -7.16
N GLY A 92 18.24 -4.69 -6.45
CA GLY A 92 18.22 -3.34 -5.89
C GLY A 92 18.90 -3.29 -4.53
N PRO A 93 18.91 -2.11 -3.88
CA PRO A 93 19.49 -1.97 -2.55
C PRO A 93 18.75 -2.85 -1.54
N PRO A 94 19.42 -3.30 -0.47
CA PRO A 94 18.76 -3.96 0.64
C PRO A 94 17.79 -2.99 1.31
N ILE A 95 16.64 -3.52 1.73
CA ILE A 95 15.61 -2.78 2.44
C ILE A 95 15.51 -3.36 3.84
N HIS A 96 15.55 -2.51 4.86
CA HIS A 96 15.29 -2.90 6.23
C HIS A 96 13.85 -2.54 6.57
N VAL A 97 13.13 -3.49 7.15
CA VAL A 97 11.76 -3.30 7.62
C VAL A 97 11.74 -3.53 9.12
N THR A 98 11.18 -2.58 9.86
CA THR A 98 10.91 -2.73 11.30
C THR A 98 9.42 -2.76 11.56
N THR A 99 9.01 -3.46 12.60
CA THR A 99 7.59 -3.65 12.92
C THR A 99 7.41 -3.69 14.43
N ASP A 100 6.40 -2.94 14.92
CA ASP A 100 5.93 -2.98 16.31
C ASP A 100 4.43 -3.22 16.31
N LEU A 101 3.99 -4.29 17.00
CA LEU A 101 2.59 -4.69 17.14
C LEU A 101 2.19 -4.64 18.61
N ARG A 102 1.13 -3.90 18.91
CA ARG A 102 0.54 -3.81 20.26
C ARG A 102 -0.95 -4.11 20.15
N ASP A 103 -1.41 -5.03 20.99
CA ASP A 103 -2.82 -5.42 21.10
C ASP A 103 -3.28 -5.22 22.54
N GLY A 104 -4.37 -4.50 22.74
CA GLY A 104 -4.94 -4.24 24.06
C GLY A 104 -6.12 -3.28 24.03
N ASP A 105 -6.96 -3.36 25.06
CA ASP A 105 -8.08 -2.45 25.30
C ASP A 105 -9.13 -2.36 24.16
N GLY A 106 -9.23 -3.41 23.34
CA GLY A 106 -10.16 -3.45 22.20
C GLY A 106 -9.67 -2.68 20.99
N ALA A 107 -8.36 -2.47 20.90
CA ALA A 107 -7.70 -1.87 19.74
C ALA A 107 -6.36 -2.53 19.45
N VAL A 108 -5.94 -2.50 18.18
CA VAL A 108 -4.65 -3.00 17.74
C VAL A 108 -3.88 -1.87 17.07
N TRP A 109 -2.63 -1.68 17.48
CA TRP A 109 -1.67 -0.78 16.84
C TRP A 109 -0.63 -1.60 16.12
N LEU A 110 -0.43 -1.31 14.85
CA LEU A 110 0.66 -1.87 14.05
C LEU A 110 1.45 -0.71 13.45
N GLU A 111 2.70 -0.57 13.85
CA GLU A 111 3.63 0.38 13.28
C GLU A 111 4.65 -0.37 12.44
N MET A 112 4.87 0.10 11.21
CA MET A 112 5.80 -0.50 10.24
C MET A 112 6.61 0.61 9.59
N GLU A 113 7.90 0.37 9.37
CA GLU A 113 8.79 1.33 8.73
C GLU A 113 9.76 0.63 7.79
N HIS A 114 10.14 1.29 6.69
CA HIS A 114 11.24 0.86 5.84
C HIS A 114 12.10 2.02 5.34
N ASP A 115 13.37 1.71 5.04
CA ASP A 115 14.38 2.65 4.55
C ASP A 115 14.56 2.62 3.02
N GLY A 116 13.73 1.89 2.28
CA GLY A 116 13.91 1.63 0.86
C GLY A 116 13.94 2.87 -0.04
N TRP A 117 13.40 4.02 0.40
CA TRP A 117 13.46 5.28 -0.33
C TRP A 117 14.68 6.12 0.00
N ASN A 118 15.53 5.66 0.91
CA ASN A 118 16.64 6.40 1.44
C ASN A 118 17.70 6.74 0.37
N GLU A 119 18.08 5.78 -0.48
CA GLU A 119 19.11 6.03 -1.49
C GLU A 119 18.67 7.04 -2.57
N LEU A 120 17.39 7.00 -2.96
CA LEU A 120 16.87 7.83 -4.05
C LEU A 120 16.39 9.20 -3.59
N PHE A 121 15.77 9.27 -2.40
CA PHE A 121 15.07 10.46 -1.92
C PHE A 121 15.52 10.92 -0.55
N GLY A 122 16.38 10.18 0.15
CA GLY A 122 16.79 10.50 1.52
C GLY A 122 15.66 10.38 2.55
N LEU A 123 14.61 9.60 2.25
CA LEU A 123 13.41 9.47 3.05
C LEU A 123 13.20 8.03 3.52
N ASN A 124 12.72 7.90 4.75
CA ASN A 124 12.10 6.67 5.25
C ASN A 124 10.58 6.77 5.11
N HIS A 125 9.92 5.63 4.96
CA HIS A 125 8.47 5.52 4.98
C HIS A 125 8.03 4.72 6.19
N GLN A 126 7.11 5.28 6.97
CA GLN A 126 6.45 4.64 8.10
C GLN A 126 4.95 4.60 7.84
N ARG A 127 4.34 3.45 8.08
CA ARG A 127 2.89 3.25 8.07
C ARG A 127 2.44 2.81 9.45
N ARG A 128 1.51 3.56 10.02
CA ARG A 128 0.87 3.25 11.30
C ARG A 128 -0.57 2.87 11.05
N LEU A 129 -1.01 1.76 11.62
CA LEU A 129 -2.38 1.30 11.59
C LEU A 129 -2.91 1.26 13.01
N TYR A 130 -4.11 1.82 13.19
CA TYR A 130 -4.91 1.69 14.40
C TYR A 130 -6.24 1.04 14.04
N LEU A 131 -6.48 -0.15 14.53
CA LEU A 131 -7.73 -0.88 14.34
C LEU A 131 -8.55 -0.83 15.62
N ASP A 132 -9.66 -0.07 15.60
CA ASP A 132 -10.67 -0.12 16.63
C ASP A 132 -11.53 -1.37 16.43
N GLN A 133 -11.37 -2.35 17.32
CA GLN A 133 -12.05 -3.63 17.20
C GLN A 133 -13.54 -3.56 17.56
N ARG A 134 -13.98 -2.52 18.29
CA ARG A 134 -15.38 -2.33 18.68
C ARG A 134 -16.19 -1.65 17.58
N LEU A 135 -15.56 -0.71 16.87
CA LEU A 135 -16.20 0.06 15.80
C LEU A 135 -15.98 -0.54 14.42
N ASP A 136 -15.15 -1.58 14.28
CA ASP A 136 -14.67 -2.09 12.98
C ASP A 136 -14.10 -0.96 12.12
N GLU A 137 -13.31 -0.07 12.72
CA GLU A 137 -12.75 1.11 12.08
C GLU A 137 -11.23 1.01 12.02
N LEU A 138 -10.68 1.14 10.82
CA LEU A 138 -9.24 1.23 10.58
C LEU A 138 -8.85 2.67 10.33
N ARG A 139 -7.98 3.22 11.17
CA ARG A 139 -7.30 4.51 10.96
C ARG A 139 -5.85 4.27 10.63
N ALA A 140 -5.31 5.08 9.75
CA ALA A 140 -3.92 4.95 9.36
C ALA A 140 -3.25 6.31 9.15
N GLU A 141 -1.93 6.31 9.32
CA GLU A 141 -1.04 7.43 9.01
C GLU A 141 0.14 6.91 8.18
N GLU A 142 0.36 7.52 7.03
CA GLU A 142 1.59 7.41 6.26
C GLU A 142 2.49 8.56 6.66
N LYS A 143 3.74 8.27 6.98
CA LYS A 143 4.73 9.28 7.34
C LYS A 143 5.96 9.09 6.47
N LEU A 144 6.35 10.14 5.78
CA LEU A 144 7.64 10.26 5.11
C LEU A 144 8.51 11.22 5.90
N PHE A 145 9.72 10.82 6.21
CA PHE A 145 10.63 11.65 7.00
C PHE A 145 12.09 11.46 6.60
N PRO A 146 12.90 12.53 6.74
CA PRO A 146 14.31 12.50 6.36
C PRO A 146 15.11 11.50 7.18
N THR A 147 16.00 10.81 6.49
CA THR A 147 17.00 9.97 7.17
C THR A 147 18.10 10.85 7.79
N PRO A 148 18.45 10.65 9.07
CA PRO A 148 19.55 11.36 9.68
C PRO A 148 20.86 11.23 8.89
N GLY A 149 21.57 12.35 8.68
CA GLY A 149 22.89 12.39 8.01
C GLY A 149 22.84 12.40 6.47
N ARG A 150 21.68 12.26 5.82
CA ARG A 150 21.59 12.26 4.34
C ARG A 150 21.04 13.54 3.71
N LYS A 151 20.66 14.54 4.50
CA LYS A 151 20.06 15.81 4.00
C LYS A 151 20.93 16.53 2.96
N GLU A 152 22.25 16.41 3.05
CA GLU A 152 23.17 17.09 2.15
C GLU A 152 23.37 16.42 0.78
N MET A 153 22.94 15.16 0.63
CA MET A 153 23.14 14.37 -0.59
C MET A 153 21.96 14.45 -1.56
N VAL A 154 20.79 14.87 -1.09
CA VAL A 154 19.57 14.89 -1.91
C VAL A 154 19.40 16.25 -2.55
N ARG A 155 19.57 16.31 -3.87
CA ARG A 155 19.40 17.55 -4.66
C ARG A 155 17.95 18.00 -4.81
N GLN A 156 17.00 17.10 -4.61
CA GLN A 156 15.57 17.35 -4.82
C GLN A 156 14.90 17.73 -3.51
N ILE A 157 14.35 18.92 -3.41
CA ILE A 157 13.70 19.44 -2.19
C ILE A 157 12.34 18.79 -1.96
N ALA A 158 11.69 18.27 -3.01
CA ALA A 158 10.40 17.63 -2.93
C ALA A 158 10.33 16.40 -3.86
N ALA A 159 9.65 15.35 -3.40
CA ALA A 159 9.41 14.12 -4.13
C ALA A 159 7.90 13.88 -4.27
N PRO A 160 7.36 13.68 -5.49
CA PRO A 160 5.96 13.30 -5.64
C PRO A 160 5.74 11.92 -5.03
N TYR A 161 4.64 11.77 -4.29
CA TYR A 161 4.22 10.47 -3.76
C TYR A 161 2.86 10.05 -4.34
N ALA A 162 2.65 8.73 -4.36
CA ALA A 162 1.35 8.14 -4.60
C ALA A 162 1.13 6.96 -3.63
N ILE A 163 0.05 7.03 -2.85
CA ILE A 163 -0.41 5.93 -2.02
C ILE A 163 -1.52 5.23 -2.80
N ARG A 164 -1.34 3.95 -3.06
CA ARG A 164 -2.29 3.16 -3.85
C ARG A 164 -3.02 2.15 -2.99
N PHE A 165 -4.30 1.95 -3.30
CA PHE A 165 -5.13 0.89 -2.77
C PHE A 165 -5.80 0.19 -3.94
N HIS A 166 -5.23 -0.93 -4.39
CA HIS A 166 -5.77 -1.75 -5.46
C HIS A 166 -7.01 -2.46 -4.95
N LEU A 167 -8.11 -2.33 -5.67
CA LEU A 167 -9.39 -2.92 -5.28
C LEU A 167 -9.56 -4.30 -5.92
N GLU A 168 -10.20 -5.20 -5.19
CA GLU A 168 -10.60 -6.51 -5.71
C GLU A 168 -11.51 -6.33 -6.94
N PRO A 169 -11.38 -7.15 -8.00
CA PRO A 169 -12.30 -7.12 -9.12
C PRO A 169 -13.75 -7.22 -8.68
N GLY A 170 -14.60 -6.32 -9.20
CA GLY A 170 -16.01 -6.24 -8.85
C GLY A 170 -16.34 -5.31 -7.67
N VAL A 171 -15.37 -4.81 -6.94
CA VAL A 171 -15.60 -3.74 -5.96
C VAL A 171 -15.99 -2.46 -6.69
N GLN A 172 -17.12 -1.90 -6.29
CA GLN A 172 -17.60 -0.60 -6.76
C GLN A 172 -17.00 0.50 -5.90
N ALA A 173 -16.52 1.56 -6.54
CA ALA A 173 -15.97 2.72 -5.87
C ALA A 173 -16.61 4.00 -6.42
N SER A 174 -17.04 4.90 -5.54
CA SER A 174 -17.67 6.16 -5.90
C SER A 174 -17.08 7.30 -5.10
N LEU A 175 -16.50 8.28 -5.79
CA LEU A 175 -15.94 9.49 -5.18
C LEU A 175 -17.08 10.42 -4.76
N ALA A 176 -17.08 10.84 -3.50
CA ALA A 176 -18.06 11.77 -2.96
C ALA A 176 -17.78 13.24 -3.41
N ARG A 177 -18.73 14.11 -3.19
CA ARG A 177 -18.63 15.53 -3.60
C ARG A 177 -17.50 16.30 -2.91
N ASP A 178 -17.13 15.89 -1.71
CA ASP A 178 -16.03 16.46 -0.93
C ASP A 178 -14.63 16.17 -1.55
N ARG A 179 -14.57 15.25 -2.55
CA ARG A 179 -13.35 14.80 -3.21
C ARG A 179 -12.28 14.21 -2.27
N ARG A 180 -12.67 13.78 -1.08
CA ARG A 180 -11.82 13.19 -0.02
C ARG A 180 -12.37 11.89 0.53
N SER A 181 -13.62 11.59 0.19
CA SER A 181 -14.32 10.39 0.64
C SER A 181 -14.68 9.52 -0.55
N ILE A 182 -14.48 8.22 -0.43
CA ILE A 182 -14.84 7.22 -1.44
C ILE A 182 -15.71 6.17 -0.77
N LEU A 183 -16.91 5.95 -1.32
CA LEU A 183 -17.75 4.84 -0.92
C LEU A 183 -17.34 3.58 -1.69
N LEU A 184 -16.96 2.54 -0.95
CA LEU A 184 -16.64 1.22 -1.48
C LEU A 184 -17.80 0.26 -1.19
N ARG A 185 -18.14 -0.60 -2.16
CA ARG A 185 -19.09 -1.70 -2.00
C ARG A 185 -18.54 -2.95 -2.63
N GLY A 186 -18.41 -4.01 -1.82
CA GLY A 186 -18.08 -5.35 -2.29
C GLY A 186 -19.30 -6.11 -2.78
N HIS A 187 -19.13 -7.40 -3.08
CA HIS A 187 -20.20 -8.28 -3.57
C HIS A 187 -21.35 -8.47 -2.58
N SER A 188 -21.09 -8.36 -1.27
CA SER A 188 -22.13 -8.44 -0.24
C SER A 188 -23.08 -7.24 -0.24
N GLY A 189 -22.74 -6.17 -0.96
CA GLY A 189 -23.48 -4.90 -0.97
C GLY A 189 -23.23 -3.99 0.23
N ARG A 190 -22.48 -4.46 1.24
CA ARG A 190 -22.13 -3.62 2.40
C ARG A 190 -21.23 -2.47 1.97
N GLY A 191 -21.57 -1.27 2.41
CA GLY A 191 -20.80 -0.06 2.13
C GLY A 191 -19.67 0.18 3.16
N TRP A 192 -18.57 0.74 2.68
CA TRP A 192 -17.43 1.16 3.48
C TRP A 192 -16.97 2.54 3.02
N TRP A 193 -16.74 3.45 3.95
CA TRP A 193 -16.18 4.76 3.64
C TRP A 193 -14.65 4.73 3.77
N PHE A 194 -13.97 5.00 2.68
CA PHE A 194 -12.57 5.41 2.70
C PHE A 194 -12.52 6.95 2.72
N ARG A 195 -11.79 7.55 3.67
CA ARG A 195 -11.60 8.99 3.80
C ARG A 195 -10.12 9.30 4.01
N THR A 196 -9.65 10.44 3.48
CA THR A 196 -8.27 10.87 3.63
C THR A 196 -8.16 12.39 3.71
N ASP A 197 -7.09 12.87 4.36
CA ASP A 197 -6.68 14.27 4.35
C ASP A 197 -5.69 14.59 3.21
N GLY A 198 -5.34 13.58 2.40
CA GLY A 198 -4.46 13.75 1.24
C GLY A 198 -4.97 14.79 0.25
N PRO A 199 -4.06 15.55 -0.39
CA PRO A 199 -4.44 16.73 -1.17
C PRO A 199 -5.17 16.39 -2.49
N ASP A 200 -4.87 15.24 -3.09
CA ASP A 200 -5.48 14.78 -4.34
C ASP A 200 -5.86 13.30 -4.24
N VAL A 201 -7.12 13.01 -4.54
CA VAL A 201 -7.70 11.65 -4.45
C VAL A 201 -8.42 11.32 -5.74
N ALA A 202 -8.09 10.18 -6.33
CA ALA A 202 -8.69 9.70 -7.56
C ALA A 202 -9.05 8.21 -7.48
N ILE A 203 -10.03 7.82 -8.29
CA ILE A 203 -10.31 6.41 -8.62
C ILE A 203 -9.82 6.20 -10.04
N GLU A 204 -8.92 5.23 -10.22
CA GLU A 204 -8.28 4.96 -11.50
C GLU A 204 -8.44 3.51 -11.92
N PRO A 205 -8.33 3.21 -13.23
CA PRO A 205 -8.26 1.83 -13.71
C PRO A 205 -7.07 1.09 -13.12
N SER A 206 -7.27 -0.18 -12.84
CA SER A 206 -6.25 -1.13 -12.40
C SER A 206 -6.48 -2.50 -13.03
N VAL A 207 -5.57 -3.42 -12.77
CA VAL A 207 -5.67 -4.81 -13.17
C VAL A 207 -5.36 -5.73 -11.99
N HIS A 208 -5.97 -6.91 -12.02
CA HIS A 208 -5.72 -7.96 -11.06
C HIS A 208 -5.57 -9.29 -11.79
N ILE A 209 -4.60 -10.12 -11.38
CA ILE A 209 -4.44 -11.46 -11.88
C ILE A 209 -5.17 -12.43 -10.95
N ASP A 210 -6.14 -13.13 -11.48
CA ASP A 210 -6.86 -14.17 -10.77
C ASP A 210 -6.76 -15.48 -11.55
N ALA A 211 -6.19 -16.51 -10.94
CA ALA A 211 -5.93 -17.81 -11.56
C ALA A 211 -5.25 -17.70 -12.95
N GLY A 212 -4.31 -16.77 -13.11
CA GLY A 212 -3.60 -16.52 -14.38
C GLY A 212 -4.38 -15.63 -15.38
N LEU A 213 -5.63 -15.29 -15.11
CA LEU A 213 -6.44 -14.42 -15.97
C LEU A 213 -6.35 -12.98 -15.52
N THR A 214 -6.18 -12.05 -16.48
CA THR A 214 -6.23 -10.61 -16.20
C THR A 214 -7.68 -10.15 -16.07
N ARG A 215 -8.02 -9.61 -14.91
CA ARG A 215 -9.30 -8.96 -14.64
C ARG A 215 -9.13 -7.46 -14.54
N ARG A 216 -10.09 -6.72 -15.09
CA ARG A 216 -10.18 -5.28 -14.89
C ARG A 216 -10.55 -5.00 -13.43
N SER A 217 -9.90 -4.03 -12.84
CA SER A 217 -10.11 -3.58 -11.47
C SER A 217 -10.02 -2.06 -11.40
N LEU A 218 -10.14 -1.52 -10.21
CA LEU A 218 -9.96 -0.11 -9.89
C LEU A 218 -8.89 0.02 -8.81
N GLN A 219 -8.37 1.22 -8.63
CA GLN A 219 -7.52 1.58 -7.50
C GLN A 219 -7.91 2.96 -6.97
N ILE A 220 -7.81 3.15 -5.67
CA ILE A 220 -7.77 4.48 -5.07
C ILE A 220 -6.32 4.95 -5.11
N VAL A 221 -6.10 6.18 -5.55
CA VAL A 221 -4.79 6.80 -5.55
C VAL A 221 -4.85 8.12 -4.81
N VAL A 222 -4.02 8.26 -3.78
CA VAL A 222 -3.83 9.52 -3.03
C VAL A 222 -2.47 10.08 -3.39
N ARG A 223 -2.44 11.25 -4.05
CA ARG A 223 -1.22 11.89 -4.54
C ARG A 223 -0.88 13.15 -3.78
N GLY A 224 0.39 13.48 -3.77
CA GLY A 224 0.90 14.72 -3.23
C GLY A 224 2.41 14.84 -3.43
N SER A 225 3.02 15.76 -2.70
CA SER A 225 4.46 15.98 -2.73
C SER A 225 5.00 15.95 -1.29
N ALA A 226 6.02 15.16 -1.06
CA ALA A 226 6.72 15.08 0.20
C ALA A 226 7.98 15.95 0.15
N ARG A 227 8.26 16.68 1.21
CA ARG A 227 9.53 17.39 1.35
C ARG A 227 10.62 16.41 1.79
N THR A 228 11.82 16.59 1.25
CA THR A 228 12.97 15.74 1.59
C THR A 228 13.74 16.25 2.83
N ASP A 229 13.38 17.43 3.35
CA ASP A 229 14.01 18.09 4.50
C ASP A 229 13.14 18.10 5.77
N SER A 230 11.89 17.66 5.67
CA SER A 230 10.93 17.66 6.80
C SER A 230 9.94 16.50 6.70
N GLU A 231 9.17 16.30 7.76
CA GLU A 231 8.14 15.26 7.80
C GLU A 231 6.94 15.64 6.92
N THR A 232 6.41 14.64 6.21
CA THR A 232 5.11 14.70 5.52
C THR A 232 4.22 13.60 6.06
N LYS A 233 3.00 13.93 6.47
CA LYS A 233 2.03 13.00 7.03
C LYS A 233 0.75 13.03 6.22
N ILE A 234 0.22 11.86 5.92
CA ILE A 234 -1.05 11.67 5.25
C ILE A 234 -1.87 10.66 6.06
N ARG A 235 -3.10 11.02 6.40
CA ARG A 235 -4.00 10.15 7.16
C ARG A 235 -5.11 9.64 6.27
N TRP A 236 -5.51 8.41 6.55
CA TRP A 236 -6.68 7.83 5.93
C TRP A 236 -7.42 6.93 6.90
N LYS A 237 -8.67 6.66 6.57
CA LYS A 237 -9.57 5.89 7.42
C LYS A 237 -10.49 5.03 6.57
N LEU A 238 -10.74 3.80 7.02
CA LEU A 238 -11.77 2.92 6.50
C LEU A 238 -12.77 2.59 7.62
N SER A 239 -14.05 2.84 7.38
CA SER A 239 -15.12 2.61 8.36
C SER A 239 -16.39 2.11 7.70
N PRO A 240 -17.25 1.33 8.41
CA PRO A 240 -18.53 0.90 7.86
C PRO A 240 -19.41 2.09 7.44
N ALA A 241 -20.09 2.00 6.31
CA ALA A 241 -21.12 2.95 5.93
C ALA A 241 -22.41 2.63 6.72
N GLY A 242 -22.94 3.62 7.44
CA GLY A 242 -24.11 3.45 8.32
C GLY A 242 -23.78 3.24 9.80
N ALA A 243 -22.52 3.17 10.21
CA ALA A 243 -22.13 3.40 11.60
C ALA A 243 -22.27 4.92 11.88
N SER A 244 -23.12 5.27 12.81
CA SER A 244 -23.52 6.61 13.24
C SER A 244 -22.42 7.68 13.10
N GLY A 245 -22.64 8.65 12.23
CA GLY A 245 -21.77 9.79 12.00
C GLY A 245 -21.80 10.29 10.55
N GLU A 246 -22.98 10.45 9.94
CA GLU A 246 -23.09 11.34 8.79
C GLU A 246 -22.86 12.78 9.27
N PRO A 247 -21.88 13.51 8.70
CA PRO A 247 -21.94 14.96 8.79
C PRO A 247 -23.09 15.44 7.88
N THR A 248 -24.08 16.06 8.47
CA THR A 248 -25.10 16.90 7.79
C THR A 248 -24.45 17.99 6.94
#